data_f5c688fad149f1d21762479b787355f8
#
_entry.id   f5c688fad149f1d21762479b787355f8
#
_cell.length_a   1.000
_cell.length_b   1.000
_cell.length_c   1.000
_cell.angle_alpha   90.00
_cell.angle_beta   90.00
_cell.angle_gamma   90.00
#
_symmetry.space_group_name_H-M   'P 1'
#
loop_
_entity.id
_entity.type
_entity.pdbx_description
1 polymer ?
#
loop_
_entity_poly.entity_id
_entity_poly.type
_entity_poly.pdbx_seq_one_letter_code
_entity_poly.pdbx_strand_id
1 'polypeptide(L)'
;MEFVDRVTEKGADTYVAPDDRIAVFDNDGTLWSEQPLYFQLIFAIDRLQQRAQADPSILTSDVLKKAASGDVSGALAGGKQALLEIVEVSHSGLTVDEFQNEAREWLETARHPQTGMAYDEMVYQPMLELLSYLRDRGFQTYIVSGGGIHFMRVFAEDVYGIPPEKVIGSAGNTSYSVENGVPTIQKDPGIAFIDDGPGKPIRIETKIGKRPIFVGGNSDGDFQMLEWATAGDGPRFGLIVHHTDGQREFAYDRESHVGKLARGLDEADGRGWLVVDMARDWKAVFPNSE
;
A
#
# COMPACT_ATOMS: atom_id res chain seq x y z
N MET A 1 -16.51 0.15 16.06
CA MET A 1 -17.08 -1.06 16.70
C MET A 1 -18.55 -1.23 16.36
N GLU A 2 -19.40 -0.23 16.54
CA GLU A 2 -20.85 -0.29 16.26
C GLU A 2 -21.22 -0.86 14.87
N PHE A 3 -20.51 -0.42 13.79
CA PHE A 3 -20.73 -0.98 12.45
C PHE A 3 -20.48 -2.48 12.39
N VAL A 4 -19.35 -2.94 12.97
CA VAL A 4 -18.95 -4.36 12.95
C VAL A 4 -19.95 -5.20 13.75
N ASP A 5 -20.37 -4.73 14.93
CA ASP A 5 -21.35 -5.42 15.77
C ASP A 5 -22.70 -5.58 15.02
N ARG A 6 -23.19 -4.51 14.38
CA ARG A 6 -24.44 -4.54 13.60
C ARG A 6 -24.40 -5.53 12.43
N VAL A 7 -23.29 -5.64 11.70
CA VAL A 7 -23.20 -6.54 10.52
C VAL A 7 -22.89 -7.98 10.91
N THR A 8 -22.50 -8.23 12.16
CA THR A 8 -22.19 -9.57 12.65
C THR A 8 -23.27 -10.18 13.55
N GLU A 9 -24.25 -9.39 14.00
CA GLU A 9 -25.35 -9.83 14.83
C GLU A 9 -26.34 -10.70 14.04
N LYS A 10 -26.37 -12.00 14.36
CA LYS A 10 -27.26 -12.94 13.67
C LYS A 10 -28.74 -12.60 13.92
N GLY A 11 -29.50 -12.48 12.85
CA GLY A 11 -30.92 -12.15 12.90
C GLY A 11 -31.23 -10.65 12.83
N ALA A 12 -30.26 -9.78 12.83
CA ALA A 12 -30.47 -8.37 12.54
C ALA A 12 -30.66 -8.14 11.01
N ASP A 13 -31.48 -7.15 10.66
CA ASP A 13 -31.72 -6.77 9.25
C ASP A 13 -30.40 -6.33 8.52
N THR A 14 -29.40 -5.93 9.31
CA THR A 14 -28.09 -5.51 8.82
C THR A 14 -27.06 -6.65 8.79
N TYR A 15 -27.46 -7.87 9.14
CA TYR A 15 -26.52 -9.02 9.17
C TYR A 15 -25.94 -9.31 7.80
N VAL A 16 -24.62 -9.44 7.74
CA VAL A 16 -23.88 -9.85 6.56
C VAL A 16 -23.23 -11.22 6.82
N ALA A 17 -23.39 -12.15 5.89
CA ALA A 17 -22.78 -13.48 6.02
C ALA A 17 -21.22 -13.38 6.02
N PRO A 18 -20.51 -14.27 6.74
CA PRO A 18 -19.04 -14.21 6.81
C PRO A 18 -18.33 -14.15 5.45
N ASP A 19 -18.85 -14.89 4.46
CA ASP A 19 -18.28 -14.93 3.10
C ASP A 19 -18.41 -13.59 2.36
N ASP A 20 -19.26 -12.68 2.82
CA ASP A 20 -19.51 -11.34 2.26
C ASP A 20 -18.92 -10.22 3.13
N ARG A 21 -18.32 -10.56 4.29
CA ARG A 21 -17.63 -9.61 5.16
C ARG A 21 -16.23 -9.32 4.63
N ILE A 22 -16.14 -8.50 3.60
CA ILE A 22 -14.88 -8.13 2.96
C ILE A 22 -14.48 -6.74 3.42
N ALA A 23 -13.25 -6.63 3.93
CA ALA A 23 -12.60 -5.38 4.30
C ALA A 23 -11.34 -5.19 3.45
N VAL A 24 -11.20 -4.03 2.83
CA VAL A 24 -10.03 -3.67 2.02
C VAL A 24 -9.35 -2.43 2.57
N PHE A 25 -8.03 -2.40 2.50
CA PHE A 25 -7.22 -1.32 3.02
C PHE A 25 -6.14 -0.95 2.00
N ASP A 26 -5.89 0.34 1.84
CA ASP A 26 -4.61 0.77 1.29
C ASP A 26 -3.46 0.40 2.25
N ASN A 27 -2.23 0.46 1.76
CA ASN A 27 -1.04 0.14 2.54
C ASN A 27 -0.29 1.39 2.98
N ASP A 28 0.27 2.14 2.02
CA ASP A 28 1.11 3.31 2.27
C ASP A 28 0.27 4.44 2.88
N GLY A 29 0.65 4.92 4.06
CA GLY A 29 -0.10 5.91 4.84
C GLY A 29 -1.40 5.38 5.51
N THR A 30 -1.79 4.12 5.26
CA THR A 30 -2.98 3.52 5.88
C THR A 30 -2.63 2.43 6.89
N LEU A 31 -1.78 1.49 6.52
CA LEU A 31 -1.33 0.40 7.40
C LEU A 31 0.08 0.62 7.94
N TRP A 32 0.94 1.29 7.20
CA TRP A 32 2.27 1.72 7.60
C TRP A 32 2.58 3.15 7.12
N SER A 33 3.68 3.74 7.62
CA SER A 33 4.11 5.08 7.24
C SER A 33 4.56 5.14 5.76
N GLU A 34 4.43 6.34 5.15
CA GLU A 34 4.79 6.56 3.74
C GLU A 34 5.72 7.78 3.54
N GLN A 35 6.01 8.52 4.61
CA GLN A 35 6.81 9.73 4.55
C GLN A 35 8.29 9.46 4.87
N PRO A 36 9.24 10.23 4.31
CA PRO A 36 9.03 11.33 3.36
C PRO A 36 8.84 10.87 1.91
N LEU A 37 8.99 9.56 1.65
CA LEU A 37 8.83 8.89 0.36
C LEU A 37 8.27 7.49 0.59
N TYR A 38 7.48 6.99 -0.36
CA TYR A 38 7.02 5.60 -0.35
C TYR A 38 8.18 4.62 -0.14
N PHE A 39 8.05 3.72 0.82
CA PHE A 39 9.14 2.81 1.19
C PHE A 39 9.61 1.93 0.03
N GLN A 40 8.68 1.49 -0.82
CA GLN A 40 9.06 0.76 -2.03
C GLN A 40 9.86 1.64 -3.03
N LEU A 41 9.64 2.94 -3.07
CA LEU A 41 10.45 3.84 -3.91
C LEU A 41 11.87 3.96 -3.38
N ILE A 42 12.06 4.00 -2.06
CA ILE A 42 13.38 4.00 -1.44
C ILE A 42 14.10 2.69 -1.81
N PHE A 43 13.44 1.53 -1.65
CA PHE A 43 13.96 0.25 -2.11
C PHE A 43 14.34 0.26 -3.60
N ALA A 44 13.49 0.84 -4.46
CA ALA A 44 13.74 0.93 -5.89
C ALA A 44 14.99 1.76 -6.21
N ILE A 45 15.21 2.87 -5.49
CA ILE A 45 16.38 3.73 -5.65
C ILE A 45 17.64 3.02 -5.17
N ASP A 46 17.64 2.41 -3.98
CA ASP A 46 18.76 1.67 -3.43
C ASP A 46 19.19 0.55 -4.40
N ARG A 47 18.22 -0.18 -4.92
CA ARG A 47 18.45 -1.23 -5.90
C ARG A 47 18.97 -0.69 -7.22
N LEU A 48 18.45 0.44 -7.72
CA LEU A 48 18.96 1.09 -8.92
C LEU A 48 20.44 1.49 -8.74
N GLN A 49 20.80 2.03 -7.57
CA GLN A 49 22.18 2.39 -7.25
C GLN A 49 23.11 1.16 -7.26
N GLN A 50 22.71 0.06 -6.64
CA GLN A 50 23.48 -1.19 -6.63
C GLN A 50 23.69 -1.74 -8.06
N ARG A 51 22.62 -1.78 -8.86
CA ARG A 51 22.69 -2.24 -10.26
C ARG A 51 23.57 -1.34 -11.12
N ALA A 52 23.48 -0.02 -10.95
CA ALA A 52 24.28 0.95 -11.69
C ALA A 52 25.78 0.87 -11.35
N GLN A 53 26.16 0.42 -10.15
CA GLN A 53 27.55 0.13 -9.79
C GLN A 53 28.09 -1.07 -10.57
N ALA A 54 27.27 -2.10 -10.79
CA ALA A 54 27.63 -3.28 -11.55
C ALA A 54 27.59 -3.04 -13.07
N ASP A 55 26.60 -2.32 -13.54
CA ASP A 55 26.39 -1.97 -14.95
C ASP A 55 25.87 -0.53 -15.11
N PRO A 56 26.76 0.45 -15.29
CA PRO A 56 26.36 1.85 -15.51
C PRO A 56 25.52 2.09 -16.78
N SER A 57 25.46 1.15 -17.71
CA SER A 57 24.74 1.30 -18.97
C SER A 57 23.21 1.33 -18.78
N ILE A 58 22.71 0.86 -17.64
CA ILE A 58 21.29 0.94 -17.30
C ILE A 58 20.79 2.38 -17.08
N LEU A 59 21.69 3.33 -16.83
CA LEU A 59 21.35 4.74 -16.60
C LEU A 59 21.11 5.47 -17.92
N THR A 60 20.06 5.10 -18.62
CA THR A 60 19.75 5.56 -19.98
C THR A 60 19.13 6.96 -20.03
N SER A 61 18.60 7.47 -18.92
CA SER A 61 17.93 8.77 -18.83
C SER A 61 18.50 9.68 -17.73
N ASP A 62 18.14 10.95 -17.75
CA ASP A 62 18.50 11.89 -16.69
C ASP A 62 17.78 11.57 -15.37
N VAL A 63 16.57 11.01 -15.41
CA VAL A 63 15.83 10.53 -14.24
C VAL A 63 16.63 9.45 -13.52
N LEU A 64 17.06 8.42 -14.24
CA LEU A 64 17.83 7.31 -13.67
C LEU A 64 19.20 7.76 -13.14
N LYS A 65 19.90 8.67 -13.86
CA LYS A 65 21.17 9.24 -13.40
C LYS A 65 21.02 10.02 -12.10
N LYS A 66 20.00 10.87 -12.00
CA LYS A 66 19.70 11.63 -10.77
C LYS A 66 19.33 10.70 -9.61
N ALA A 67 18.44 9.74 -9.83
CA ALA A 67 18.08 8.76 -8.80
C ALA A 67 19.29 7.97 -8.31
N ALA A 68 20.14 7.49 -9.21
CA ALA A 68 21.35 6.75 -8.88
C ALA A 68 22.40 7.61 -8.15
N SER A 69 22.46 8.92 -8.41
CA SER A 69 23.38 9.85 -7.72
C SER A 69 22.85 10.35 -6.37
N GLY A 70 21.63 9.97 -5.96
CA GLY A 70 20.98 10.43 -4.72
C GLY A 70 20.20 11.74 -4.84
N ASP A 71 20.13 12.36 -6.03
CA ASP A 71 19.25 13.51 -6.30
C ASP A 71 17.82 13.03 -6.52
N VAL A 72 17.20 12.55 -5.44
CA VAL A 72 15.84 11.98 -5.48
C VAL A 72 14.81 13.04 -5.89
N SER A 73 14.92 14.25 -5.35
CA SER A 73 14.01 15.36 -5.67
C SER A 73 14.09 15.74 -7.15
N GLY A 74 15.30 15.85 -7.69
CA GLY A 74 15.51 16.12 -9.11
C GLY A 74 15.07 14.98 -10.03
N ALA A 75 15.20 13.73 -9.58
CA ALA A 75 14.70 12.55 -10.29
C ALA A 75 13.17 12.55 -10.38
N LEU A 76 12.48 12.86 -9.27
CA LEU A 76 11.03 12.85 -9.20
C LEU A 76 10.34 14.13 -9.73
N ALA A 77 11.09 15.11 -10.20
CA ALA A 77 10.52 16.34 -10.79
C ALA A 77 9.59 16.05 -11.99
N GLY A 78 9.77 14.91 -12.68
CA GLY A 78 8.88 14.43 -13.74
C GLY A 78 7.61 13.74 -13.24
N GLY A 79 7.36 13.73 -11.92
CA GLY A 79 6.17 13.15 -11.30
C GLY A 79 6.03 11.63 -11.51
N LYS A 80 4.80 11.19 -11.72
CA LYS A 80 4.45 9.74 -11.83
C LYS A 80 5.26 9.01 -12.90
N GLN A 81 5.56 9.65 -14.02
CA GLN A 81 6.33 9.04 -15.10
C GLN A 81 7.76 8.71 -14.67
N ALA A 82 8.42 9.63 -13.96
CA ALA A 82 9.76 9.42 -13.44
C ALA A 82 9.80 8.30 -12.39
N LEU A 83 8.81 8.25 -11.50
CA LEU A 83 8.66 7.17 -10.54
C LEU A 83 8.53 5.81 -11.25
N LEU A 84 7.66 5.69 -12.24
CA LEU A 84 7.45 4.46 -12.99
C LEU A 84 8.72 4.00 -13.71
N GLU A 85 9.52 4.93 -14.28
CA GLU A 85 10.78 4.62 -14.93
C GLU A 85 11.82 4.05 -13.93
N ILE A 86 11.93 4.64 -12.74
CA ILE A 86 12.81 4.12 -11.69
C ILE A 86 12.39 2.71 -11.28
N VAL A 87 11.10 2.50 -11.03
CA VAL A 87 10.53 1.20 -10.65
C VAL A 87 10.74 0.17 -11.76
N GLU A 88 10.49 0.52 -13.02
CA GLU A 88 10.68 -0.39 -14.14
C GLU A 88 12.12 -0.91 -14.22
N VAL A 89 13.11 0.00 -14.22
CA VAL A 89 14.51 -0.38 -14.35
C VAL A 89 15.00 -1.12 -13.10
N SER A 90 14.59 -0.72 -11.91
CA SER A 90 15.00 -1.38 -10.68
C SER A 90 14.36 -2.75 -10.47
N HIS A 91 13.16 -3.01 -10.98
CA HIS A 91 12.36 -4.19 -10.67
C HIS A 91 12.33 -5.25 -11.77
N SER A 92 12.88 -4.97 -12.96
CA SER A 92 12.91 -5.92 -14.09
C SER A 92 14.22 -6.71 -14.19
N GLY A 93 14.20 -7.79 -15.01
CA GLY A 93 15.38 -8.60 -15.30
C GLY A 93 15.74 -9.60 -14.20
N LEU A 94 14.81 -9.97 -13.35
CA LEU A 94 14.89 -11.02 -12.33
C LEU A 94 13.66 -11.91 -12.40
N THR A 95 13.74 -13.07 -11.80
CA THR A 95 12.55 -13.83 -11.43
C THR A 95 11.77 -13.13 -10.30
N VAL A 96 10.49 -13.48 -10.15
CA VAL A 96 9.68 -13.01 -9.01
C VAL A 96 10.31 -13.43 -7.68
N ASP A 97 10.81 -14.68 -7.60
CA ASP A 97 11.42 -15.21 -6.38
C ASP A 97 12.71 -14.48 -6.01
N GLU A 98 13.58 -14.20 -6.97
CA GLU A 98 14.80 -13.39 -6.75
C GLU A 98 14.45 -11.98 -6.28
N PHE A 99 13.50 -11.33 -6.93
CA PHE A 99 13.03 -10.00 -6.51
C PHE A 99 12.49 -9.99 -5.07
N GLN A 100 11.69 -11.01 -4.70
CA GLN A 100 11.15 -11.11 -3.36
C GLN A 100 12.23 -11.40 -2.31
N ASN A 101 13.25 -12.16 -2.65
CA ASN A 101 14.39 -12.38 -1.77
C ASN A 101 15.18 -11.09 -1.53
N GLU A 102 15.48 -10.32 -2.60
CA GLU A 102 16.16 -9.03 -2.46
C GLU A 102 15.32 -8.01 -1.66
N ALA A 103 14.00 -8.00 -1.84
CA ALA A 103 13.10 -7.14 -1.06
C ALA A 103 13.10 -7.54 0.43
N ARG A 104 13.16 -8.83 0.75
CA ARG A 104 13.24 -9.33 2.12
C ARG A 104 14.55 -8.93 2.78
N GLU A 105 15.69 -9.16 2.11
CA GLU A 105 17.00 -8.76 2.61
C GLU A 105 17.10 -7.25 2.86
N TRP A 106 16.47 -6.46 1.98
CA TRP A 106 16.41 -5.01 2.16
C TRP A 106 15.57 -4.62 3.39
N LEU A 107 14.39 -5.18 3.60
CA LEU A 107 13.56 -4.93 4.78
C LEU A 107 14.27 -5.29 6.09
N GLU A 108 15.02 -6.38 6.11
CA GLU A 108 15.80 -6.81 7.29
C GLU A 108 16.93 -5.82 7.64
N THR A 109 17.57 -5.22 6.63
CA THR A 109 18.81 -4.44 6.82
C THR A 109 18.63 -2.93 6.73
N ALA A 110 17.73 -2.45 5.87
CA ALA A 110 17.51 -1.02 5.66
C ALA A 110 16.82 -0.37 6.87
N ARG A 111 17.13 0.91 7.07
CA ARG A 111 16.55 1.70 8.16
C ARG A 111 16.05 3.03 7.64
N HIS A 112 14.91 3.45 8.15
CA HIS A 112 14.33 4.73 7.80
C HIS A 112 15.27 5.88 8.21
N PRO A 113 15.60 6.83 7.32
CA PRO A 113 16.68 7.79 7.53
C PRO A 113 16.44 8.79 8.67
N GLN A 114 15.20 9.04 9.04
CA GLN A 114 14.85 10.00 10.11
C GLN A 114 14.56 9.30 11.44
N THR A 115 13.91 8.15 11.44
CA THR A 115 13.51 7.43 12.67
C THR A 115 14.52 6.39 13.10
N GLY A 116 15.35 5.87 12.18
CA GLY A 116 16.24 4.73 12.42
C GLY A 116 15.53 3.38 12.58
N MET A 117 14.20 3.33 12.49
CA MET A 117 13.40 2.12 12.58
C MET A 117 13.56 1.27 11.32
N ALA A 118 13.35 -0.04 11.42
CA ALA A 118 13.12 -0.88 10.26
C ALA A 118 11.80 -0.48 9.59
N TYR A 119 11.72 -0.60 8.27
CA TYR A 119 10.52 -0.14 7.54
C TYR A 119 9.28 -0.95 7.90
N ASP A 120 9.41 -2.25 8.12
CA ASP A 120 8.35 -3.17 8.53
C ASP A 120 7.94 -3.05 10.02
N GLU A 121 8.70 -2.25 10.81
CA GLU A 121 8.31 -1.83 12.17
C GLU A 121 7.51 -0.52 12.19
N MET A 122 7.52 0.25 11.08
CA MET A 122 6.80 1.52 10.95
C MET A 122 5.33 1.30 10.57
N VAL A 123 4.70 0.31 11.19
CA VAL A 123 3.30 -0.06 10.99
C VAL A 123 2.42 0.58 12.06
N TYR A 124 1.21 0.94 11.70
CA TYR A 124 0.32 1.65 12.62
C TYR A 124 -0.37 0.70 13.59
N GLN A 125 -0.05 0.83 14.88
CA GLN A 125 -0.61 -0.02 15.94
C GLN A 125 -2.15 -0.06 15.93
N PRO A 126 -2.90 1.05 15.83
CA PRO A 126 -4.36 0.99 15.81
C PRO A 126 -4.91 0.25 14.59
N MET A 127 -4.18 0.26 13.46
CA MET A 127 -4.60 -0.46 12.26
C MET A 127 -4.33 -1.96 12.37
N LEU A 128 -3.25 -2.37 13.03
CA LEU A 128 -3.01 -3.78 13.38
C LEU A 128 -4.12 -4.32 14.28
N GLU A 129 -4.52 -3.57 15.29
CA GLU A 129 -5.64 -3.91 16.18
C GLU A 129 -6.97 -4.00 15.43
N LEU A 130 -7.24 -3.05 14.51
CA LEU A 130 -8.43 -3.07 13.67
C LEU A 130 -8.46 -4.30 12.75
N LEU A 131 -7.34 -4.64 12.10
CA LEU A 131 -7.24 -5.84 11.25
C LEU A 131 -7.52 -7.12 12.04
N SER A 132 -6.93 -7.25 13.24
CA SER A 132 -7.16 -8.39 14.14
C SER A 132 -8.62 -8.46 14.58
N TYR A 133 -9.18 -7.34 15.04
CA TYR A 133 -10.58 -7.24 15.46
C TYR A 133 -11.57 -7.64 14.33
N LEU A 134 -11.32 -7.17 13.10
CA LEU A 134 -12.15 -7.51 11.96
C LEU A 134 -12.10 -9.02 11.66
N ARG A 135 -10.90 -9.63 11.67
CA ARG A 135 -10.75 -11.08 11.46
C ARG A 135 -11.45 -11.90 12.55
N ASP A 136 -11.34 -11.49 13.82
CA ASP A 136 -12.04 -12.15 14.94
C ASP A 136 -13.56 -12.08 14.79
N ARG A 137 -14.07 -11.12 14.04
CA ARG A 137 -15.49 -10.97 13.69
C ARG A 137 -15.85 -11.58 12.33
N GLY A 138 -14.95 -12.39 11.76
CA GLY A 138 -15.17 -13.15 10.53
C GLY A 138 -15.07 -12.34 9.25
N PHE A 139 -14.38 -11.20 9.27
CA PHE A 139 -14.06 -10.45 8.06
C PHE A 139 -12.85 -11.06 7.34
N GLN A 140 -12.88 -11.00 6.04
CA GLN A 140 -11.73 -11.24 5.18
C GLN A 140 -11.04 -9.89 4.90
N THR A 141 -9.78 -9.77 5.33
CA THR A 141 -9.00 -8.53 5.16
C THR A 141 -8.07 -8.63 3.96
N TYR A 142 -8.03 -7.58 3.15
CA TYR A 142 -7.21 -7.49 1.93
C TYR A 142 -6.42 -6.17 1.93
N ILE A 143 -5.24 -6.19 1.29
CA ILE A 143 -4.53 -4.98 0.88
C ILE A 143 -4.93 -4.65 -0.56
N VAL A 144 -5.18 -3.36 -0.86
CA VAL A 144 -5.44 -2.82 -2.20
C VAL A 144 -4.65 -1.52 -2.35
N SER A 145 -3.46 -1.58 -2.94
CA SER A 145 -2.47 -0.49 -2.88
C SER A 145 -1.88 -0.13 -4.23
N GLY A 146 -1.53 1.16 -4.38
CA GLY A 146 -0.70 1.65 -5.48
C GLY A 146 0.70 1.04 -5.52
N GLY A 147 1.18 0.50 -4.40
CA GLY A 147 2.44 -0.22 -4.29
C GLY A 147 2.50 -1.51 -5.11
N GLY A 148 3.72 -2.00 -5.36
CA GLY A 148 3.94 -3.19 -6.17
C GLY A 148 3.58 -4.47 -5.42
N ILE A 149 2.74 -5.30 -6.04
CA ILE A 149 2.19 -6.53 -5.44
C ILE A 149 3.29 -7.48 -4.95
N HIS A 150 4.39 -7.66 -5.70
CA HIS A 150 5.46 -8.60 -5.33
C HIS A 150 6.29 -8.10 -4.13
N PHE A 151 6.41 -6.79 -3.94
CA PHE A 151 7.08 -6.19 -2.79
C PHE A 151 6.23 -6.37 -1.53
N MET A 152 4.95 -6.02 -1.58
CA MET A 152 4.06 -6.13 -0.42
C MET A 152 3.86 -7.57 0.07
N ARG A 153 3.86 -8.54 -0.83
CA ARG A 153 3.74 -9.97 -0.50
C ARG A 153 4.88 -10.52 0.34
N VAL A 154 6.00 -9.80 0.42
CA VAL A 154 7.16 -10.22 1.22
C VAL A 154 6.89 -10.12 2.71
N PHE A 155 6.11 -9.14 3.15
CA PHE A 155 5.93 -8.81 4.56
C PHE A 155 4.46 -8.87 5.05
N ALA A 156 3.49 -8.82 4.14
CA ALA A 156 2.09 -8.63 4.51
C ALA A 156 1.53 -9.72 5.43
N GLU A 157 1.96 -10.97 5.27
CA GLU A 157 1.50 -12.06 6.12
C GLU A 157 2.10 -11.96 7.53
N ASP A 158 3.41 -11.76 7.63
CA ASP A 158 4.11 -11.70 8.91
C ASP A 158 3.72 -10.46 9.73
N VAL A 159 3.54 -9.31 9.05
CA VAL A 159 3.28 -8.02 9.69
C VAL A 159 1.79 -7.79 9.97
N TYR A 160 0.92 -8.08 9.00
CA TYR A 160 -0.51 -7.77 9.10
C TYR A 160 -1.40 -9.01 9.28
N GLY A 161 -0.86 -10.22 9.13
CA GLY A 161 -1.64 -11.45 9.04
C GLY A 161 -2.50 -11.52 7.77
N ILE A 162 -2.08 -10.86 6.69
CA ILE A 162 -2.75 -10.87 5.39
C ILE A 162 -1.93 -11.73 4.43
N PRO A 163 -2.41 -12.93 4.05
CA PRO A 163 -1.66 -13.84 3.20
C PRO A 163 -1.50 -13.33 1.77
N PRO A 164 -0.48 -13.79 1.01
CA PRO A 164 -0.09 -13.23 -0.29
C PRO A 164 -1.21 -13.20 -1.35
N GLU A 165 -2.14 -14.15 -1.32
CA GLU A 165 -3.29 -14.17 -2.24
C GLU A 165 -4.34 -13.07 -1.96
N LYS A 166 -4.28 -12.45 -0.77
CA LYS A 166 -5.13 -11.31 -0.37
C LYS A 166 -4.44 -9.96 -0.51
N VAL A 167 -3.26 -9.93 -1.10
CA VAL A 167 -2.55 -8.71 -1.45
C VAL A 167 -2.82 -8.37 -2.92
N ILE A 168 -3.46 -7.23 -3.15
CA ILE A 168 -3.74 -6.65 -4.46
C ILE A 168 -2.89 -5.39 -4.60
N GLY A 169 -2.25 -5.18 -5.75
CA GLY A 169 -1.36 -4.05 -5.96
C GLY A 169 -1.03 -3.82 -7.42
N SER A 170 -0.27 -2.78 -7.69
CA SER A 170 0.28 -2.53 -9.01
C SER A 170 1.18 -3.69 -9.45
N ALA A 171 1.12 -4.01 -10.72
CA ALA A 171 1.84 -5.15 -11.28
C ALA A 171 2.69 -4.72 -12.48
N GLY A 172 3.97 -5.10 -12.47
CA GLY A 172 4.82 -5.10 -13.67
C GLY A 172 4.45 -6.25 -14.61
N ASN A 173 4.94 -6.19 -15.83
CA ASN A 173 4.83 -7.30 -16.76
C ASN A 173 5.59 -8.53 -16.23
N THR A 174 5.04 -9.70 -16.50
CA THR A 174 5.67 -10.97 -16.16
C THR A 174 5.49 -11.96 -17.30
N SER A 175 6.48 -12.85 -17.47
CA SER A 175 6.42 -13.95 -18.43
C SER A 175 6.83 -15.28 -17.76
N TYR A 176 6.33 -16.37 -18.34
CA TYR A 176 6.77 -17.70 -17.94
C TYR A 176 8.00 -18.08 -18.77
N SER A 177 9.04 -18.57 -18.09
CA SER A 177 10.24 -19.12 -18.75
C SER A 177 10.69 -20.42 -18.11
N VAL A 178 11.54 -21.17 -18.83
CA VAL A 178 12.22 -22.34 -18.27
C VAL A 178 13.72 -22.14 -18.45
N GLU A 179 14.42 -21.98 -17.35
CA GLU A 179 15.89 -21.80 -17.34
C GLU A 179 16.56 -23.03 -16.74
N ASN A 180 17.45 -23.66 -17.49
CA ASN A 180 18.14 -24.89 -17.08
C ASN A 180 17.18 -26.00 -16.59
N GLY A 181 15.99 -26.10 -17.18
CA GLY A 181 14.97 -27.07 -16.80
C GLY A 181 14.12 -26.66 -15.59
N VAL A 182 14.32 -25.46 -15.02
CA VAL A 182 13.56 -24.93 -13.90
C VAL A 182 12.53 -23.91 -14.41
N PRO A 183 11.21 -24.16 -14.22
CA PRO A 183 10.17 -23.19 -14.57
C PRO A 183 10.20 -21.99 -13.61
N THR A 184 10.14 -20.79 -14.17
CA THR A 184 10.21 -19.52 -13.44
C THR A 184 9.21 -18.50 -13.96
N ILE A 185 8.87 -17.51 -13.15
CA ILE A 185 8.13 -16.31 -13.58
C ILE A 185 9.11 -15.14 -13.60
N GLN A 186 9.36 -14.62 -14.80
CA GLN A 186 10.26 -13.49 -15.02
C GLN A 186 9.52 -12.16 -14.80
N LYS A 187 10.22 -11.15 -14.28
CA LYS A 187 9.77 -9.76 -14.22
C LYS A 187 10.31 -9.03 -15.45
N ASP A 188 9.43 -8.80 -16.41
CA ASP A 188 9.76 -8.09 -17.64
C ASP A 188 9.67 -6.57 -17.47
N PRO A 189 10.29 -5.77 -18.35
CA PRO A 189 10.11 -4.33 -18.39
C PRO A 189 8.65 -3.92 -18.62
N GLY A 190 8.27 -2.77 -18.07
CA GLY A 190 6.94 -2.18 -18.23
C GLY A 190 5.96 -2.53 -17.12
N ILE A 191 4.84 -1.80 -17.12
CA ILE A 191 3.77 -1.89 -16.13
C ILE A 191 2.54 -2.53 -16.77
N ALA A 192 2.07 -3.63 -16.19
CA ALA A 192 0.86 -4.32 -16.63
C ALA A 192 -0.41 -3.66 -16.09
N PHE A 193 -0.35 -3.14 -14.86
CA PHE A 193 -1.49 -2.49 -14.23
C PHE A 193 -1.06 -1.56 -13.08
N ILE A 194 -1.70 -0.40 -12.99
CA ILE A 194 -1.53 0.56 -11.86
C ILE A 194 -2.77 0.49 -10.98
N ASP A 195 -2.60 0.06 -9.74
CA ASP A 195 -3.67 -0.13 -8.74
C ASP A 195 -3.84 1.12 -7.87
N ASP A 196 -4.10 2.26 -8.52
CA ASP A 196 -4.22 3.58 -7.91
C ASP A 196 -5.45 4.30 -8.46
N GLY A 197 -6.11 5.11 -7.64
CA GLY A 197 -7.31 5.82 -8.03
C GLY A 197 -8.41 4.88 -8.57
N PRO A 198 -8.88 5.07 -9.82
CA PRO A 198 -9.87 4.20 -10.44
C PRO A 198 -9.42 2.74 -10.62
N GLY A 199 -8.11 2.49 -10.59
CA GLY A 199 -7.54 1.14 -10.67
C GLY A 199 -7.96 0.26 -9.49
N LYS A 200 -8.02 0.82 -8.28
CA LYS A 200 -8.35 0.07 -7.06
C LYS A 200 -9.72 -0.63 -7.12
N PRO A 201 -10.86 0.02 -7.38
CA PRO A 201 -12.13 -0.68 -7.50
C PRO A 201 -12.18 -1.68 -8.66
N ILE A 202 -11.49 -1.42 -9.78
CA ILE A 202 -11.38 -2.36 -10.90
C ILE A 202 -10.65 -3.65 -10.48
N ARG A 203 -9.56 -3.51 -9.71
CA ARG A 203 -8.83 -4.68 -9.21
C ARG A 203 -9.59 -5.44 -8.14
N ILE A 204 -10.29 -4.76 -7.25
CA ILE A 204 -11.16 -5.42 -6.25
C ILE A 204 -12.20 -6.27 -6.97
N GLU A 205 -12.92 -5.69 -7.95
CA GLU A 205 -13.90 -6.43 -8.74
C GLU A 205 -13.28 -7.65 -9.42
N THR A 206 -12.16 -7.46 -10.13
CA THR A 206 -11.51 -8.52 -10.91
C THR A 206 -10.89 -9.63 -10.05
N LYS A 207 -10.39 -9.32 -8.84
CA LYS A 207 -9.65 -10.24 -7.98
C LYS A 207 -10.50 -10.88 -6.89
N ILE A 208 -11.45 -10.13 -6.34
CA ILE A 208 -12.33 -10.59 -5.26
C ILE A 208 -13.70 -10.99 -5.81
N GLY A 209 -14.20 -10.29 -6.85
CA GLY A 209 -15.53 -10.52 -7.44
C GLY A 209 -16.69 -10.10 -6.54
N LYS A 210 -16.41 -9.37 -5.45
CA LYS A 210 -17.40 -8.89 -4.48
C LYS A 210 -17.04 -7.48 -4.05
N ARG A 211 -18.09 -6.66 -3.81
CA ARG A 211 -17.90 -5.31 -3.28
C ARG A 211 -17.66 -5.36 -1.77
N PRO A 212 -16.55 -4.76 -1.26
CA PRO A 212 -16.27 -4.70 0.17
C PRO A 212 -17.34 -3.96 0.94
N ILE A 213 -17.55 -4.33 2.19
CA ILE A 213 -18.45 -3.60 3.12
C ILE A 213 -17.68 -2.69 4.08
N PHE A 214 -16.34 -2.85 4.15
CA PHE A 214 -15.44 -2.01 4.93
C PHE A 214 -14.27 -1.60 4.03
N VAL A 215 -13.90 -0.32 4.06
CA VAL A 215 -12.80 0.22 3.27
C VAL A 215 -12.03 1.25 4.08
N GLY A 216 -10.71 1.15 4.07
CA GLY A 216 -9.79 2.10 4.71
C GLY A 216 -8.76 2.63 3.72
N GLY A 217 -8.46 3.93 3.82
CA GLY A 217 -7.45 4.62 3.02
C GLY A 217 -6.96 5.87 3.74
N ASN A 218 -6.05 6.63 3.12
CA ASN A 218 -5.52 7.88 3.69
C ASN A 218 -5.37 9.01 2.67
N SER A 219 -5.55 8.75 1.40
CA SER A 219 -5.22 9.69 0.33
C SER A 219 -6.31 9.81 -0.74
N ASP A 220 -6.19 10.83 -1.61
CA ASP A 220 -7.05 10.98 -2.78
C ASP A 220 -6.86 9.83 -3.80
N GLY A 221 -5.78 9.04 -3.69
CA GLY A 221 -5.58 7.79 -4.42
C GLY A 221 -6.57 6.69 -4.02
N ASP A 222 -7.16 6.79 -2.82
CA ASP A 222 -8.15 5.84 -2.31
C ASP A 222 -9.59 6.28 -2.59
N PHE A 223 -9.77 7.51 -3.07
CA PHE A 223 -11.08 8.12 -3.19
C PHE A 223 -12.07 7.23 -3.95
N GLN A 224 -11.70 6.68 -5.11
CA GLN A 224 -12.59 5.86 -5.91
C GLN A 224 -12.85 4.49 -5.27
N MET A 225 -11.90 3.95 -4.51
CA MET A 225 -12.10 2.73 -3.72
C MET A 225 -13.14 2.97 -2.62
N LEU A 226 -12.99 4.06 -1.86
CA LEU A 226 -13.94 4.50 -0.84
C LEU A 226 -15.33 4.75 -1.45
N GLU A 227 -15.40 5.56 -2.51
CA GLU A 227 -16.63 5.90 -3.20
C GLU A 227 -17.39 4.66 -3.69
N TRP A 228 -16.67 3.77 -4.41
CA TRP A 228 -17.28 2.57 -4.97
C TRP A 228 -17.74 1.59 -3.88
N ALA A 229 -16.91 1.34 -2.85
CA ALA A 229 -17.24 0.41 -1.79
C ALA A 229 -18.46 0.89 -0.98
N THR A 230 -18.54 2.20 -0.67
CA THR A 230 -19.61 2.75 0.17
C THR A 230 -20.91 3.08 -0.58
N ALA A 231 -20.87 3.18 -1.91
CA ALA A 231 -22.07 3.43 -2.73
C ALA A 231 -22.96 2.19 -2.95
N GLY A 232 -22.61 1.02 -2.43
CA GLY A 232 -23.41 -0.20 -2.58
C GLY A 232 -24.59 -0.23 -1.62
N ASP A 233 -25.55 -1.14 -1.89
CA ASP A 233 -26.67 -1.39 -1.01
C ASP A 233 -26.24 -2.03 0.32
N GLY A 234 -27.05 -1.88 1.36
CA GLY A 234 -26.81 -2.42 2.69
C GLY A 234 -25.77 -1.64 3.51
N PRO A 235 -25.34 -2.20 4.65
CA PRO A 235 -24.41 -1.52 5.55
C PRO A 235 -23.02 -1.42 4.92
N ARG A 236 -22.45 -0.21 4.92
CA ARG A 236 -21.14 0.12 4.36
C ARG A 236 -20.37 1.03 5.31
N PHE A 237 -19.06 0.94 5.30
CA PHE A 237 -18.21 1.75 6.16
C PHE A 237 -16.95 2.19 5.42
N GLY A 238 -16.71 3.49 5.39
CA GLY A 238 -15.49 4.11 4.88
C GLY A 238 -14.71 4.77 6.00
N LEU A 239 -13.40 4.55 6.02
CA LEU A 239 -12.45 5.11 6.99
C LEU A 239 -11.32 5.82 6.25
N ILE A 240 -10.98 7.02 6.69
CA ILE A 240 -9.83 7.79 6.24
C ILE A 240 -8.91 8.05 7.42
N VAL A 241 -7.64 7.66 7.31
CA VAL A 241 -6.58 8.05 8.25
C VAL A 241 -6.10 9.44 7.85
N HIS A 242 -6.25 10.42 8.75
CA HIS A 242 -5.75 11.78 8.56
C HIS A 242 -4.48 11.98 9.39
N HIS A 243 -3.38 12.24 8.72
CA HIS A 243 -2.06 12.39 9.32
C HIS A 243 -1.88 13.79 9.91
N THR A 244 -2.21 13.95 11.18
CA THR A 244 -2.17 15.23 11.91
C THR A 244 -1.06 15.31 12.96
N ASP A 245 -0.33 14.20 13.18
CA ASP A 245 0.65 14.08 14.27
C ASP A 245 2.10 14.23 13.78
N GLY A 246 2.55 15.45 13.65
CA GLY A 246 3.95 15.75 13.32
C GLY A 246 4.97 15.57 14.46
N GLN A 247 4.55 15.08 15.63
CA GLN A 247 5.45 14.81 16.75
C GLN A 247 5.84 13.33 16.85
N ARG A 248 4.87 12.42 16.64
CA ARG A 248 5.06 10.98 16.74
C ARG A 248 5.27 10.32 15.37
N GLU A 249 4.83 11.01 14.29
CA GLU A 249 4.94 10.58 12.90
C GLU A 249 5.15 11.82 12.00
N PHE A 250 4.49 11.94 10.87
CA PHE A 250 4.50 13.10 9.96
C PHE A 250 3.10 13.71 9.88
N ALA A 251 3.02 15.04 9.87
CA ALA A 251 1.76 15.74 9.60
C ALA A 251 1.73 16.17 8.13
N TYR A 252 0.74 15.69 7.38
CA TYR A 252 0.56 16.02 5.98
C TYR A 252 -0.88 15.79 5.53
N ASP A 253 -1.32 16.53 4.52
CA ASP A 253 -2.62 16.39 3.90
C ASP A 253 -2.68 17.00 2.48
N ARG A 254 -3.34 18.15 2.30
CA ARG A 254 -3.71 18.76 1.03
C ARG A 254 -2.55 19.13 0.11
N GLU A 255 -1.43 19.55 0.67
CA GLU A 255 -0.27 20.06 -0.08
C GLU A 255 0.84 19.01 -0.23
N SER A 256 0.66 17.84 0.32
CA SER A 256 1.66 16.77 0.23
C SER A 256 1.78 16.23 -1.19
N HIS A 257 3.01 15.90 -1.59
CA HIS A 257 3.28 15.16 -2.83
C HIS A 257 3.12 13.64 -2.67
N VAL A 258 3.30 13.15 -1.43
CA VAL A 258 3.12 11.76 -1.04
C VAL A 258 1.90 11.71 -0.11
N GLY A 259 0.94 10.86 -0.39
CA GLY A 259 -0.27 10.73 0.44
C GLY A 259 -1.16 11.97 0.46
N LYS A 260 -1.29 12.71 -0.67
CA LYS A 260 -2.15 13.89 -0.75
C LYS A 260 -3.59 13.53 -0.39
N LEU A 261 -4.16 14.26 0.58
CA LEU A 261 -5.54 14.12 1.03
C LEU A 261 -6.25 15.48 0.98
N ALA A 262 -6.91 15.80 -0.11
CA ALA A 262 -7.65 17.03 -0.29
C ALA A 262 -9.15 16.74 -0.53
N ARG A 263 -9.46 16.06 -1.64
CA ARG A 263 -10.83 15.70 -2.00
C ARG A 263 -11.47 14.79 -0.96
N GLY A 264 -10.71 13.82 -0.44
CA GLY A 264 -11.18 12.93 0.62
C GLY A 264 -11.69 13.68 1.84
N LEU A 265 -10.95 14.70 2.31
CA LEU A 265 -11.38 15.55 3.44
C LEU A 265 -12.58 16.42 3.10
N ASP A 266 -12.66 16.97 1.87
CA ASP A 266 -13.76 17.84 1.47
C ASP A 266 -15.11 17.09 1.38
N GLU A 267 -15.08 15.83 0.97
CA GLU A 267 -16.29 15.04 0.69
C GLU A 267 -16.63 14.01 1.79
N ALA A 268 -15.74 13.73 2.75
CA ALA A 268 -15.92 12.66 3.74
C ALA A 268 -17.21 12.76 4.53
N ASP A 269 -17.53 13.93 5.08
CA ASP A 269 -18.74 14.16 5.89
C ASP A 269 -20.01 13.92 5.08
N GLY A 270 -20.08 14.49 3.88
CA GLY A 270 -21.23 14.32 2.97
C GLY A 270 -21.44 12.89 2.49
N ARG A 271 -20.41 12.05 2.56
CA ARG A 271 -20.43 10.62 2.20
C ARG A 271 -20.56 9.69 3.39
N GLY A 272 -20.54 10.23 4.62
CA GLY A 272 -20.61 9.46 5.85
C GLY A 272 -19.35 8.62 6.11
N TRP A 273 -18.18 9.06 5.59
CA TRP A 273 -16.89 8.42 5.88
C TRP A 273 -16.33 8.93 7.21
N LEU A 274 -15.79 8.02 8.01
CA LEU A 274 -15.11 8.37 9.25
C LEU A 274 -13.70 8.87 8.93
N VAL A 275 -13.39 10.09 9.34
CA VAL A 275 -12.02 10.62 9.33
C VAL A 275 -11.43 10.44 10.72
N VAL A 276 -10.35 9.66 10.81
CA VAL A 276 -9.61 9.43 12.06
C VAL A 276 -8.45 10.41 12.11
N ASP A 277 -8.42 11.25 13.12
CA ASP A 277 -7.36 12.22 13.38
C ASP A 277 -6.24 11.55 14.21
N MET A 278 -5.09 11.34 13.59
CA MET A 278 -3.99 10.58 14.20
C MET A 278 -3.54 11.18 15.54
N ALA A 279 -3.38 12.50 15.61
CA ALA A 279 -2.90 13.16 16.83
C ALA A 279 -3.89 13.05 17.99
N ARG A 280 -5.20 13.11 17.69
CA ARG A 280 -6.25 13.15 18.70
C ARG A 280 -6.79 11.78 19.06
N ASP A 281 -6.95 10.90 18.05
CA ASP A 281 -7.72 9.67 18.22
C ASP A 281 -6.81 8.44 18.47
N TRP A 282 -5.50 8.52 18.19
CA TRP A 282 -4.56 7.43 18.40
C TRP A 282 -3.74 7.57 19.69
N LYS A 283 -3.81 6.56 20.55
CA LYS A 283 -3.00 6.50 21.77
C LYS A 283 -1.53 6.22 21.48
N ALA A 284 -1.27 5.28 20.57
CA ALA A 284 0.05 4.95 20.06
C ALA A 284 0.02 5.01 18.53
N VAL A 285 1.14 5.38 17.88
CA VAL A 285 1.28 5.34 16.43
C VAL A 285 1.90 4.01 16.00
N PHE A 286 3.06 3.67 16.52
CA PHE A 286 3.77 2.42 16.24
C PHE A 286 3.71 1.45 17.41
N PRO A 287 3.89 0.12 17.19
CA PRO A 287 3.74 -0.90 18.24
C PRO A 287 4.62 -0.71 19.47
N ASN A 288 5.81 -0.14 19.33
CA ASN A 288 6.78 0.04 20.42
C ASN A 288 6.98 1.50 20.80
N SER A 289 6.10 2.41 20.38
CA SER A 289 6.14 3.82 20.80
C SER A 289 5.50 3.98 22.17
N GLU A 290 6.31 4.35 23.19
CA GLU A 290 5.83 4.76 24.52
C GLU A 290 5.15 6.14 24.48
#